data_4b5a5ea1802a937aa2e0a9eb7411dd00
#
_entry.id   4b5a5ea1802a937aa2e0a9eb7411dd00
#
_cell.length_a   1.000
_cell.length_b   1.000
_cell.length_c   1.000
_cell.angle_alpha   90.00
_cell.angle_beta   90.00
_cell.angle_gamma   90.00
#
_symmetry.space_group_name_H-M   'P 1'
#
loop_
_entity.id
_entity.type
_entity.pdbx_description
1 polymer ?
#
loop_
_entity_poly.entity_id
_entity_poly.type
_entity_poly.pdbx_seq_one_letter_code
_entity_poly.pdbx_strand_id
1 'polypeptide(L)'
;MNNGINIIRSGFALIDQKWGGIYRGGSYVIVGPRKSGRTLLSLQLALESAKDNESCLYFTTMRPRDLMIHASSMNFNLKKHMDTNRIIVVRVNPPTEIFDMYNPDDFLLEYMNDIIAVSSKYKPSRIIFDELTPFIGFKNLDLFEDVFAHMLEAIEERNITSFFVVGEPATQKTEEIIDILRDNATGTISIHKLNEKIHGKYHGGIISIIPNVGHTEGEFQSEFWIEPKVGFLVVPSEEPEMEMVGKERELKNQNSGRVATKQSTQDTFHIDMEDRNLGLSNLYSYNDFQLLLNNQVALYQSTGQKFHFITFRLDQTAHIQGLLSVNQLQNAIGLSINKRDKLCIIDNNIVLLLIRSSEESKKKMFATIKKHLPSSDPKYIEAISKFIFGLEIEIDDSITNADYLLTPISSNDSKLKYISFNEFIEK
;
A
#
# COMPACT_ATOMS: atom_id res chain seq x y z
N MET A 1 -0.18 34.13 -4.98
CA MET A 1 -0.64 32.89 -4.35
C MET A 1 -0.05 32.88 -2.95
N ASN A 2 -0.87 32.84 -1.90
CA ASN A 2 -0.36 32.76 -0.52
C ASN A 2 0.23 31.36 -0.32
N ASN A 3 1.54 31.25 -0.35
CA ASN A 3 2.28 30.04 0.01
C ASN A 3 2.41 29.92 1.55
N GLY A 4 1.36 30.20 2.30
CA GLY A 4 1.35 30.04 3.74
C GLY A 4 1.13 28.57 4.10
N ILE A 5 2.00 28.01 4.94
CA ILE A 5 1.80 26.72 5.59
C ILE A 5 0.52 26.81 6.41
N ASN A 6 -0.46 25.97 6.12
CA ASN A 6 -1.78 25.98 6.76
C ASN A 6 -1.86 24.89 7.82
N ILE A 7 -2.34 25.25 9.02
CA ILE A 7 -2.71 24.30 10.06
C ILE A 7 -4.17 23.86 9.82
N ILE A 8 -4.42 22.56 9.88
CA ILE A 8 -5.72 21.93 9.73
C ILE A 8 -6.04 21.09 10.98
N ARG A 9 -7.33 20.87 11.24
CA ARG A 9 -7.73 20.02 12.36
C ARG A 9 -7.27 18.57 12.13
N SER A 10 -6.75 17.98 13.19
CA SER A 10 -6.40 16.56 13.19
C SER A 10 -7.62 15.68 13.48
N GLY A 11 -8.58 16.18 14.24
CA GLY A 11 -9.68 15.42 14.83
C GLY A 11 -9.27 14.65 16.10
N PHE A 12 -8.06 14.93 16.59
CA PHE A 12 -7.54 14.37 17.83
C PHE A 12 -7.26 15.47 18.86
N ALA A 13 -8.00 15.44 19.98
CA ALA A 13 -8.08 16.57 20.90
C ALA A 13 -6.72 17.03 21.44
N LEU A 14 -5.81 16.12 21.77
CA LEU A 14 -4.48 16.49 22.29
C LEU A 14 -3.67 17.29 21.26
N ILE A 15 -3.65 16.85 20.01
CA ILE A 15 -2.97 17.55 18.90
C ILE A 15 -3.60 18.92 18.67
N ASP A 16 -4.93 18.96 18.56
CA ASP A 16 -5.66 20.19 18.22
C ASP A 16 -5.53 21.24 19.35
N GLN A 17 -5.39 20.84 20.61
CA GLN A 17 -5.24 21.74 21.76
C GLN A 17 -3.79 22.18 22.00
N LYS A 18 -2.81 21.27 21.85
CA LYS A 18 -1.40 21.58 22.19
C LYS A 18 -0.62 22.11 20.99
N TRP A 19 -0.90 21.60 19.77
CA TRP A 19 -0.24 22.05 18.54
C TRP A 19 -1.10 23.00 17.69
N GLY A 20 -2.38 23.19 18.05
CA GLY A 20 -3.34 23.95 17.26
C GLY A 20 -3.88 23.18 16.04
N GLY A 21 -3.48 21.93 15.84
CA GLY A 21 -3.78 21.07 14.71
C GLY A 21 -2.53 20.46 14.09
N ILE A 22 -2.62 20.04 12.84
CA ILE A 22 -1.51 19.47 12.05
C ILE A 22 -1.23 20.34 10.83
N TYR A 23 0.00 20.35 10.35
CA TYR A 23 0.33 21.05 9.11
C TYR A 23 -0.21 20.32 7.89
N ARG A 24 -0.83 21.06 6.98
CA ARG A 24 -1.15 20.55 5.66
C ARG A 24 0.16 20.28 4.91
N GLY A 25 0.32 19.07 4.41
CA GLY A 25 1.59 18.63 3.83
C GLY A 25 2.61 18.14 4.87
N GLY A 26 2.28 18.13 6.17
CA GLY A 26 3.18 17.58 7.18
C GLY A 26 3.09 16.05 7.28
N SER A 27 4.16 15.44 7.77
CA SER A 27 4.31 13.99 7.92
C SER A 27 4.40 13.61 9.40
N TYR A 28 3.61 12.64 9.84
CA TYR A 28 3.50 12.26 11.26
C TYR A 28 3.69 10.76 11.45
N VAL A 29 4.43 10.35 12.48
CA VAL A 29 4.64 8.95 12.84
C VAL A 29 3.82 8.60 14.08
N ILE A 30 3.06 7.51 14.03
CA ILE A 30 2.31 6.96 15.15
C ILE A 30 2.97 5.65 15.58
N VAL A 31 3.55 5.63 16.78
CA VAL A 31 4.26 4.48 17.34
C VAL A 31 3.51 3.93 18.54
N GLY A 32 3.46 2.61 18.67
CA GLY A 32 2.88 1.99 19.87
C GLY A 32 2.77 0.47 19.79
N PRO A 33 2.52 -0.21 20.93
CA PRO A 33 2.44 -1.65 20.97
C PRO A 33 1.20 -2.21 20.29
N ARG A 34 1.20 -3.52 20.07
CA ARG A 34 0.02 -4.21 19.54
C ARG A 34 -1.19 -4.00 20.44
N LYS A 35 -2.37 -3.77 19.85
CA LYS A 35 -3.64 -3.57 20.57
C LYS A 35 -3.64 -2.31 21.45
N SER A 36 -2.82 -1.31 21.15
CA SER A 36 -2.85 -0.02 21.84
C SER A 36 -3.91 0.95 21.29
N GLY A 37 -4.58 0.61 20.20
CA GLY A 37 -5.57 1.48 19.55
C GLY A 37 -5.05 2.28 18.38
N ARG A 38 -3.82 2.01 17.88
CA ARG A 38 -3.23 2.70 16.71
C ARG A 38 -4.19 2.78 15.51
N THR A 39 -4.79 1.64 15.13
CA THR A 39 -5.78 1.57 14.04
C THR A 39 -7.03 2.40 14.32
N LEU A 40 -7.50 2.46 15.59
CA LEU A 40 -8.66 3.29 15.95
C LEU A 40 -8.31 4.78 15.81
N LEU A 41 -7.13 5.17 16.27
CA LEU A 41 -6.64 6.54 16.12
C LEU A 41 -6.48 6.91 14.65
N SER A 42 -5.88 6.05 13.83
CA SER A 42 -5.70 6.29 12.41
C SER A 42 -7.03 6.40 11.64
N LEU A 43 -8.03 5.57 11.99
CA LEU A 43 -9.37 5.69 11.45
C LEU A 43 -10.08 7.00 11.87
N GLN A 44 -9.83 7.48 13.10
CA GLN A 44 -10.37 8.75 13.58
C GLN A 44 -9.76 9.92 12.80
N LEU A 45 -8.45 9.89 12.53
CA LEU A 45 -7.78 10.86 11.66
C LEU A 45 -8.33 10.83 10.23
N ALA A 46 -8.62 9.64 9.68
CA ALA A 46 -9.25 9.51 8.36
C ALA A 46 -10.68 10.07 8.33
N LEU A 47 -11.45 9.85 9.40
CA LEU A 47 -12.80 10.36 9.51
C LEU A 47 -12.85 11.89 9.52
N GLU A 48 -11.89 12.55 10.16
CA GLU A 48 -11.83 14.02 10.20
C GLU A 48 -11.67 14.60 8.80
N SER A 49 -10.76 14.03 7.99
CA SER A 49 -10.63 14.41 6.58
C SER A 49 -11.97 14.29 5.82
N ALA A 50 -12.68 13.17 6.03
CA ALA A 50 -13.95 12.94 5.38
C ALA A 50 -15.07 13.91 5.82
N LYS A 51 -15.04 14.39 7.09
CA LYS A 51 -15.95 15.43 7.59
C LYS A 51 -15.72 16.76 6.91
N ASP A 52 -14.47 17.11 6.64
CA ASP A 52 -14.08 18.34 5.94
C ASP A 52 -14.29 18.23 4.41
N ASN A 53 -14.95 17.18 3.94
CA ASN A 53 -15.14 16.89 2.52
C ASN A 53 -13.84 16.67 1.73
N GLU A 54 -12.77 16.36 2.40
CA GLU A 54 -11.48 16.00 1.81
C GLU A 54 -11.36 14.49 1.58
N SER A 55 -10.51 14.11 0.63
CA SER A 55 -10.26 12.70 0.35
C SER A 55 -9.08 12.17 1.17
N CYS A 56 -9.24 10.97 1.72
CA CYS A 56 -8.19 10.26 2.44
C CYS A 56 -7.88 8.95 1.73
N LEU A 57 -6.60 8.69 1.47
CA LEU A 57 -6.10 7.42 0.98
C LEU A 57 -5.59 6.60 2.18
N TYR A 58 -6.23 5.46 2.44
CA TYR A 58 -5.95 4.63 3.62
C TYR A 58 -5.36 3.30 3.20
N PHE A 59 -4.04 3.14 3.36
CA PHE A 59 -3.34 1.88 3.11
C PHE A 59 -3.44 0.99 4.35
N THR A 60 -3.78 -0.28 4.16
CA THR A 60 -3.87 -1.23 5.27
C THR A 60 -3.50 -2.65 4.87
N THR A 61 -2.90 -3.39 5.80
CA THR A 61 -2.68 -4.84 5.66
C THR A 61 -3.90 -5.65 6.12
N MET A 62 -4.83 -4.98 6.79
CA MET A 62 -5.99 -5.61 7.40
C MET A 62 -7.02 -6.05 6.35
N ARG A 63 -7.72 -7.15 6.64
CA ARG A 63 -8.84 -7.57 5.77
C ARG A 63 -9.95 -6.52 5.81
N PRO A 64 -10.64 -6.26 4.70
CA PRO A 64 -11.69 -5.24 4.64
C PRO A 64 -12.76 -5.40 5.72
N ARG A 65 -13.17 -6.64 6.01
CA ARG A 65 -14.15 -6.93 7.06
C ARG A 65 -13.67 -6.52 8.45
N ASP A 66 -12.41 -6.78 8.77
CA ASP A 66 -11.85 -6.46 10.09
C ASP A 66 -11.72 -4.94 10.26
N LEU A 67 -11.32 -4.22 9.21
CA LEU A 67 -11.29 -2.76 9.20
C LEU A 67 -12.70 -2.17 9.40
N MET A 68 -13.71 -2.73 8.75
CA MET A 68 -15.12 -2.33 8.93
C MET A 68 -15.60 -2.57 10.36
N ILE A 69 -15.18 -3.68 11.02
CA ILE A 69 -15.49 -3.95 12.43
C ILE A 69 -14.86 -2.90 13.33
N HIS A 70 -13.58 -2.56 13.11
CA HIS A 70 -12.91 -1.50 13.86
C HIS A 70 -13.60 -0.15 13.70
N ALA A 71 -13.94 0.25 12.49
CA ALA A 71 -14.68 1.47 12.23
C ALA A 71 -16.06 1.46 12.94
N SER A 72 -16.80 0.35 12.84
CA SER A 72 -18.11 0.21 13.49
C SER A 72 -18.04 0.26 15.02
N SER A 73 -16.93 -0.19 15.62
CA SER A 73 -16.72 -0.10 17.06
C SER A 73 -16.66 1.33 17.61
N MET A 74 -16.37 2.30 16.72
CA MET A 74 -16.39 3.74 17.01
C MET A 74 -17.64 4.45 16.46
N ASN A 75 -18.68 3.71 16.08
CA ASN A 75 -19.86 4.25 15.40
C ASN A 75 -19.50 4.98 14.09
N PHE A 76 -18.40 4.58 13.44
CA PHE A 76 -17.94 5.15 12.19
C PHE A 76 -18.42 4.30 10.99
N ASN A 77 -19.25 4.89 10.15
CA ASN A 77 -19.74 4.24 8.93
C ASN A 77 -18.71 4.39 7.80
N LEU A 78 -17.63 3.60 7.86
CA LEU A 78 -16.55 3.60 6.88
C LEU A 78 -17.09 3.36 5.46
N LYS A 79 -18.04 2.42 5.29
CA LYS A 79 -18.63 2.09 4.00
C LYS A 79 -19.24 3.32 3.31
N LYS A 80 -19.99 4.14 4.03
CA LYS A 80 -20.58 5.39 3.51
C LYS A 80 -19.51 6.31 2.90
N HIS A 81 -18.36 6.45 3.58
CA HIS A 81 -17.27 7.30 3.11
C HIS A 81 -16.48 6.68 1.95
N MET A 82 -16.43 5.35 1.88
CA MET A 82 -15.87 4.64 0.72
C MET A 82 -16.78 4.80 -0.50
N ASP A 83 -18.10 4.64 -0.35
CA ASP A 83 -19.07 4.77 -1.45
C ASP A 83 -19.08 6.20 -2.03
N THR A 84 -18.71 7.21 -1.24
CA THR A 84 -18.58 8.61 -1.68
C THR A 84 -17.17 9.03 -2.08
N ASN A 85 -16.22 8.09 -2.16
CA ASN A 85 -14.80 8.32 -2.43
C ASN A 85 -14.12 9.35 -1.49
N ARG A 86 -14.68 9.55 -0.28
CA ARG A 86 -14.05 10.36 0.76
C ARG A 86 -12.92 9.61 1.48
N ILE A 87 -13.06 8.29 1.60
CA ILE A 87 -12.01 7.41 2.08
C ILE A 87 -11.82 6.31 1.06
N ILE A 88 -10.61 6.24 0.50
CA ILE A 88 -10.21 5.21 -0.45
C ILE A 88 -9.32 4.23 0.30
N VAL A 89 -9.82 3.02 0.54
CA VAL A 89 -9.07 1.98 1.25
C VAL A 89 -8.29 1.14 0.25
N VAL A 90 -6.98 1.10 0.41
CA VAL A 90 -6.06 0.27 -0.37
C VAL A 90 -5.52 -0.82 0.53
N ARG A 91 -5.94 -2.06 0.28
CA ARG A 91 -5.37 -3.21 0.99
C ARG A 91 -4.04 -3.59 0.36
N VAL A 92 -3.01 -3.65 1.19
CA VAL A 92 -1.67 -4.07 0.79
C VAL A 92 -1.34 -5.38 1.48
N ASN A 93 -0.92 -6.39 0.71
CA ASN A 93 -0.47 -7.64 1.31
C ASN A 93 0.97 -7.46 1.83
N PRO A 94 1.23 -7.78 3.12
CA PRO A 94 2.59 -7.73 3.62
C PRO A 94 3.46 -8.71 2.83
N PRO A 95 4.69 -8.34 2.57
CA PRO A 95 5.63 -9.19 1.86
C PRO A 95 6.07 -10.36 2.75
N THR A 96 5.35 -11.45 2.71
CA THR A 96 5.64 -12.66 3.52
C THR A 96 6.85 -13.45 3.03
N GLU A 97 7.27 -13.23 1.78
CA GLU A 97 8.34 -14.00 1.12
C GLU A 97 9.61 -13.18 0.87
N ILE A 98 9.69 -11.94 1.37
CA ILE A 98 10.87 -11.06 1.12
C ILE A 98 12.14 -11.65 1.75
N PHE A 99 12.04 -12.35 2.87
CA PHE A 99 13.22 -12.90 3.56
C PHE A 99 13.94 -13.98 2.75
N ASP A 100 13.25 -14.62 1.81
CA ASP A 100 13.79 -15.63 0.89
C ASP A 100 14.26 -15.02 -0.44
N MET A 101 14.08 -13.71 -0.65
CA MET A 101 14.53 -13.02 -1.87
C MET A 101 16.00 -12.67 -1.79
N TYR A 102 16.67 -12.74 -2.95
CA TYR A 102 18.11 -12.42 -3.06
C TYR A 102 18.42 -10.98 -2.66
N ASN A 103 17.52 -10.02 -2.93
CA ASN A 103 17.64 -8.62 -2.51
C ASN A 103 16.29 -8.05 -2.05
N PRO A 104 15.97 -8.12 -0.74
CA PRO A 104 14.73 -7.61 -0.21
C PRO A 104 14.60 -6.08 -0.32
N ASP A 105 15.71 -5.34 -0.31
CA ASP A 105 15.70 -3.87 -0.34
C ASP A 105 15.16 -3.34 -1.68
N ASP A 106 15.47 -4.01 -2.81
CA ASP A 106 14.92 -3.64 -4.12
C ASP A 106 13.39 -3.74 -4.16
N PHE A 107 12.82 -4.76 -3.51
CA PHE A 107 11.37 -4.91 -3.42
C PHE A 107 10.73 -3.81 -2.57
N LEU A 108 11.36 -3.48 -1.44
CA LEU A 108 10.87 -2.44 -0.54
C LEU A 108 10.96 -1.05 -1.20
N LEU A 109 12.03 -0.81 -1.96
CA LEU A 109 12.20 0.39 -2.79
C LEU A 109 11.06 0.52 -3.83
N GLU A 110 10.76 -0.56 -4.55
CA GLU A 110 9.66 -0.57 -5.53
C GLU A 110 8.32 -0.29 -4.85
N TYR A 111 8.09 -0.86 -3.66
CA TYR A 111 6.88 -0.62 -2.89
C TYR A 111 6.72 0.87 -2.51
N MET A 112 7.79 1.53 -2.05
CA MET A 112 7.75 2.96 -1.72
C MET A 112 7.46 3.83 -2.95
N ASN A 113 8.03 3.48 -4.11
CA ASN A 113 7.73 4.14 -5.37
C ASN A 113 6.28 3.94 -5.82
N ASP A 114 5.72 2.75 -5.61
CA ASP A 114 4.30 2.47 -5.89
C ASP A 114 3.36 3.35 -5.03
N ILE A 115 3.72 3.63 -3.78
CA ILE A 115 2.99 4.55 -2.91
C ILE A 115 2.94 5.96 -3.53
N ILE A 116 4.07 6.48 -4.01
CA ILE A 116 4.15 7.79 -4.66
C ILE A 116 3.26 7.83 -5.91
N ALA A 117 3.30 6.78 -6.74
CA ALA A 117 2.50 6.67 -7.94
C ALA A 117 0.99 6.65 -7.65
N VAL A 118 0.56 5.86 -6.66
CA VAL A 118 -0.84 5.78 -6.22
C VAL A 118 -1.30 7.12 -5.64
N SER A 119 -0.46 7.76 -4.83
CA SER A 119 -0.73 9.09 -4.26
C SER A 119 -0.94 10.15 -5.35
N SER A 120 -0.10 10.13 -6.37
CA SER A 120 -0.19 11.03 -7.53
C SER A 120 -1.48 10.82 -8.33
N LYS A 121 -1.95 9.58 -8.45
CA LYS A 121 -3.18 9.22 -9.17
C LYS A 121 -4.43 9.70 -8.45
N TYR A 122 -4.55 9.46 -7.15
CA TYR A 122 -5.75 9.77 -6.38
C TYR A 122 -5.78 11.21 -5.85
N LYS A 123 -4.62 11.88 -5.77
CA LYS A 123 -4.45 13.24 -5.26
C LYS A 123 -5.23 13.48 -3.96
N PRO A 124 -5.03 12.63 -2.94
CA PRO A 124 -5.73 12.78 -1.67
C PRO A 124 -5.22 13.99 -0.91
N SER A 125 -6.03 14.53 0.00
CA SER A 125 -5.58 15.55 0.96
C SER A 125 -4.83 14.93 2.14
N ARG A 126 -5.10 13.65 2.43
CA ARG A 126 -4.48 12.90 3.53
C ARG A 126 -4.15 11.47 3.11
N ILE A 127 -3.02 10.96 3.59
CA ILE A 127 -2.62 9.57 3.43
C ILE A 127 -2.37 8.96 4.80
N ILE A 128 -2.83 7.72 4.99
CA ILE A 128 -2.59 6.95 6.21
C ILE A 128 -2.07 5.57 5.84
N PHE A 129 -0.96 5.16 6.47
CA PHE A 129 -0.37 3.82 6.34
C PHE A 129 -0.58 3.04 7.65
N ASP A 130 -1.54 2.12 7.68
CA ASP A 130 -1.87 1.30 8.84
C ASP A 130 -1.80 -0.21 8.51
N GLU A 131 -0.69 -0.87 8.71
CA GLU A 131 0.55 -0.59 9.44
C GLU A 131 1.72 -0.60 8.46
N LEU A 132 2.68 0.33 8.61
CA LEU A 132 3.86 0.41 7.75
C LEU A 132 4.95 -0.62 8.13
N THR A 133 4.98 -1.09 9.36
CA THR A 133 6.03 -1.98 9.92
C THR A 133 6.46 -3.13 9.00
N PRO A 134 5.56 -3.86 8.28
CA PRO A 134 5.99 -4.95 7.41
C PRO A 134 6.78 -4.51 6.17
N PHE A 135 6.80 -3.20 5.86
CA PHE A 135 7.35 -2.63 4.64
C PHE A 135 8.63 -1.82 4.85
N ILE A 136 9.14 -1.75 6.08
CA ILE A 136 10.34 -0.99 6.44
C ILE A 136 11.52 -1.87 6.85
N GLY A 137 11.46 -3.18 6.57
CA GLY A 137 12.51 -4.15 6.93
C GLY A 137 13.73 -4.12 6.01
N PHE A 138 14.24 -2.94 5.64
CA PHE A 138 15.44 -2.77 4.83
C PHE A 138 16.67 -3.37 5.51
N LYS A 139 17.60 -3.93 4.73
CA LYS A 139 18.90 -4.37 5.19
C LYS A 139 19.89 -3.21 5.26
N ASN A 140 19.84 -2.32 4.28
CA ASN A 140 20.63 -1.11 4.20
C ASN A 140 19.83 0.07 4.75
N LEU A 141 20.23 0.62 5.90
CA LEU A 141 19.54 1.71 6.57
C LEU A 141 19.74 3.05 5.87
N ASP A 142 20.93 3.30 5.31
CA ASP A 142 21.19 4.53 4.54
C ASP A 142 20.28 4.59 3.31
N LEU A 143 20.09 3.45 2.62
CA LEU A 143 19.16 3.36 1.50
C LEU A 143 17.71 3.59 1.96
N PHE A 144 17.34 3.07 3.13
CA PHE A 144 16.01 3.29 3.68
C PHE A 144 15.75 4.76 3.97
N GLU A 145 16.71 5.45 4.60
CA GLU A 145 16.62 6.88 4.93
C GLU A 145 16.43 7.72 3.67
N ASP A 146 17.28 7.51 2.65
CA ASP A 146 17.20 8.22 1.37
C ASP A 146 15.84 8.01 0.68
N VAL A 147 15.36 6.76 0.63
CA VAL A 147 14.10 6.41 -0.03
C VAL A 147 12.90 6.97 0.72
N PHE A 148 12.94 6.91 2.05
CA PHE A 148 11.87 7.44 2.89
C PHE A 148 11.80 8.97 2.79
N ALA A 149 12.93 9.67 2.88
CA ALA A 149 13.02 11.11 2.70
C ALA A 149 12.47 11.53 1.32
N HIS A 150 12.88 10.86 0.24
CA HIS A 150 12.36 11.12 -1.10
C HIS A 150 10.84 10.90 -1.21
N MET A 151 10.32 9.85 -0.58
CA MET A 151 8.87 9.59 -0.53
C MET A 151 8.13 10.70 0.21
N LEU A 152 8.67 11.18 1.34
CA LEU A 152 8.09 12.30 2.10
C LEU A 152 8.06 13.57 1.26
N GLU A 153 9.19 13.97 0.67
CA GLU A 153 9.27 15.14 -0.23
C GLU A 153 8.21 15.07 -1.33
N ALA A 154 8.10 13.92 -2.00
CA ALA A 154 7.13 13.73 -3.08
C ALA A 154 5.66 13.84 -2.62
N ILE A 155 5.35 13.50 -1.38
CA ILE A 155 4.02 13.61 -0.76
C ILE A 155 3.77 15.07 -0.32
N GLU A 156 4.74 15.68 0.36
CA GLU A 156 4.67 17.02 0.93
C GLU A 156 4.58 18.12 -0.13
N GLU A 157 5.34 18.01 -1.23
CA GLU A 157 5.25 18.91 -2.40
C GLU A 157 3.84 19.00 -2.98
N ARG A 158 3.03 17.95 -2.80
CA ARG A 158 1.64 17.91 -3.22
C ARG A 158 0.66 18.41 -2.17
N ASN A 159 1.18 18.95 -1.05
CA ASN A 159 0.39 19.36 0.12
C ASN A 159 -0.48 18.22 0.70
N ILE A 160 0.01 16.98 0.65
CA ILE A 160 -0.67 15.80 1.19
C ILE A 160 -0.14 15.56 2.61
N THR A 161 -1.02 15.60 3.60
CA THR A 161 -0.67 15.27 4.99
C THR A 161 -0.60 13.75 5.16
N SER A 162 0.49 13.23 5.75
CA SER A 162 0.71 11.79 5.87
C SER A 162 0.84 11.32 7.31
N PHE A 163 0.35 10.10 7.58
CA PHE A 163 0.46 9.41 8.86
C PHE A 163 1.01 8.01 8.64
N PHE A 164 2.10 7.69 9.33
CA PHE A 164 2.78 6.40 9.28
C PHE A 164 2.61 5.68 10.60
N VAL A 165 1.78 4.63 10.62
CA VAL A 165 1.52 3.83 11.82
C VAL A 165 2.53 2.69 11.87
N VAL A 166 3.32 2.62 12.94
CA VAL A 166 4.34 1.60 13.14
C VAL A 166 4.20 0.91 14.48
N GLY A 167 4.68 -0.33 14.54
CA GLY A 167 4.76 -1.10 15.77
C GLY A 167 5.83 -0.56 16.72
N GLU A 168 5.73 -0.94 17.98
CA GLU A 168 6.83 -0.75 18.93
C GLU A 168 8.04 -1.58 18.48
N PRO A 169 9.28 -1.05 18.57
CA PRO A 169 10.47 -1.77 18.13
C PRO A 169 10.71 -3.01 19.00
N ALA A 170 10.95 -4.15 18.34
CA ALA A 170 11.24 -5.41 19.02
C ALA A 170 12.75 -5.74 19.05
N THR A 171 13.54 -5.07 18.23
CA THR A 171 15.01 -5.26 18.11
C THR A 171 15.70 -3.91 17.96
N GLN A 172 17.00 -3.84 18.24
CA GLN A 172 17.80 -2.63 18.04
C GLN A 172 17.69 -2.10 16.61
N LYS A 173 17.76 -2.99 15.61
CA LYS A 173 17.61 -2.59 14.20
C LYS A 173 16.25 -1.97 13.89
N THR A 174 15.19 -2.49 14.48
CA THR A 174 13.84 -1.90 14.31
C THR A 174 13.73 -0.55 15.02
N GLU A 175 14.47 -0.36 16.11
CA GLU A 175 14.56 0.93 16.80
C GLU A 175 15.25 1.98 15.93
N GLU A 176 16.40 1.63 15.32
CA GLU A 176 17.11 2.50 14.36
C GLU A 176 16.22 2.91 13.18
N ILE A 177 15.43 1.99 12.62
CA ILE A 177 14.46 2.29 11.55
C ILE A 177 13.37 3.26 12.04
N ILE A 178 12.84 3.06 13.24
CA ILE A 178 11.81 3.96 13.80
C ILE A 178 12.39 5.32 14.11
N ASP A 179 13.64 5.41 14.51
CA ASP A 179 14.32 6.69 14.74
C ASP A 179 14.51 7.45 13.42
N ILE A 180 14.90 6.78 12.34
CA ILE A 180 14.92 7.39 10.98
C ILE A 180 13.52 7.94 10.61
N LEU A 181 12.46 7.19 10.86
CA LEU A 181 11.09 7.66 10.59
C LEU A 181 10.74 8.91 11.42
N ARG A 182 11.11 8.92 12.70
CA ARG A 182 10.87 10.06 13.61
C ARG A 182 11.63 11.30 13.17
N ASP A 183 12.93 11.15 12.88
CA ASP A 183 13.81 12.25 12.54
C ASP A 183 13.41 12.96 11.25
N ASN A 184 12.83 12.22 10.31
CA ASN A 184 12.34 12.76 9.04
C ASN A 184 10.88 13.24 9.09
N ALA A 185 10.12 12.96 10.14
CA ALA A 185 8.72 13.38 10.25
C ALA A 185 8.56 14.77 10.87
N THR A 186 7.44 15.45 10.60
CA THR A 186 7.06 16.72 11.22
C THR A 186 6.79 16.58 12.73
N GLY A 187 6.31 15.42 13.15
CA GLY A 187 6.07 15.11 14.55
C GLY A 187 5.74 13.66 14.83
N THR A 188 5.89 13.26 16.08
CA THR A 188 5.69 11.88 16.54
C THR A 188 4.57 11.80 17.57
N ILE A 189 3.73 10.77 17.42
CA ILE A 189 2.65 10.41 18.35
C ILE A 189 2.99 9.03 18.92
N SER A 190 3.32 8.97 20.21
CA SER A 190 3.68 7.73 20.90
C SER A 190 2.55 7.25 21.80
N ILE A 191 2.16 5.98 21.68
CA ILE A 191 1.10 5.37 22.47
C ILE A 191 1.71 4.32 23.39
N HIS A 192 1.57 4.51 24.69
CA HIS A 192 2.02 3.59 25.72
C HIS A 192 0.80 2.98 26.42
N LYS A 193 0.61 1.68 26.23
CA LYS A 193 -0.50 0.96 26.87
C LYS A 193 -0.19 0.67 28.33
N LEU A 194 -1.10 1.00 29.23
CA LEU A 194 -1.04 0.61 30.61
C LEU A 194 -1.93 -0.60 30.90
N ASN A 195 -1.48 -1.47 31.80
CA ASN A 195 -2.26 -2.62 32.27
C ASN A 195 -3.23 -2.26 33.39
N GLU A 196 -3.10 -1.05 33.92
CA GLU A 196 -3.97 -0.51 34.96
C GLU A 196 -5.23 0.13 34.37
N LYS A 197 -6.24 0.31 35.24
CA LYS A 197 -7.47 1.00 34.83
C LYS A 197 -7.22 2.50 34.80
N ILE A 198 -7.47 3.11 33.64
CA ILE A 198 -7.50 4.56 33.49
C ILE A 198 -8.98 4.99 33.47
N HIS A 199 -9.35 5.92 34.35
CA HIS A 199 -10.74 6.37 34.53
C HIS A 199 -11.73 5.20 34.64
N GLY A 200 -11.33 4.11 35.34
CA GLY A 200 -12.16 2.91 35.48
C GLY A 200 -12.25 2.01 34.24
N LYS A 201 -11.52 2.32 33.16
CA LYS A 201 -11.49 1.59 31.89
C LYS A 201 -10.23 0.73 31.78
N TYR A 202 -10.35 -0.49 31.24
CA TYR A 202 -9.22 -1.42 31.05
C TYR A 202 -8.39 -1.20 29.79
N HIS A 203 -8.92 -0.43 28.83
CA HIS A 203 -8.28 -0.19 27.54
C HIS A 203 -7.83 1.26 27.46
N GLY A 204 -6.70 1.56 28.08
CA GLY A 204 -6.14 2.89 28.11
C GLY A 204 -4.62 2.88 28.27
N GLY A 205 -4.05 4.06 28.42
CA GLY A 205 -2.62 4.27 28.56
C GLY A 205 -2.26 5.75 28.56
N ILE A 206 -1.01 6.03 28.23
CA ILE A 206 -0.49 7.37 28.06
C ILE A 206 -0.18 7.56 26.58
N ILE A 207 -0.61 8.70 26.03
CA ILE A 207 -0.23 9.13 24.72
C ILE A 207 0.62 10.38 24.81
N SER A 208 1.74 10.44 24.09
CA SER A 208 2.57 11.63 24.00
C SER A 208 2.68 12.10 22.56
N ILE A 209 2.84 13.42 22.38
CA ILE A 209 3.11 14.07 21.11
C ILE A 209 4.37 14.91 21.23
N ILE A 210 5.31 14.73 20.29
CA ILE A 210 6.60 15.38 20.24
C ILE A 210 6.76 15.98 18.85
N PRO A 211 6.94 17.31 18.73
CA PRO A 211 7.19 17.93 17.43
C PRO A 211 8.66 17.84 17.05
N ASN A 212 8.93 17.71 15.75
CA ASN A 212 10.26 17.92 15.21
C ASN A 212 10.38 19.28 14.52
N VAL A 213 9.31 19.71 13.84
CA VAL A 213 9.31 20.95 13.06
C VAL A 213 8.02 21.72 13.30
N GLY A 214 8.16 23.01 13.63
CA GLY A 214 7.12 24.03 13.47
C GLY A 214 6.00 24.07 14.50
N HIS A 215 5.75 23.01 15.26
CA HIS A 215 4.75 23.00 16.34
C HIS A 215 5.35 23.56 17.65
N THR A 216 4.50 23.78 18.64
CA THR A 216 4.94 24.18 19.98
C THR A 216 5.93 23.17 20.53
N GLU A 217 7.13 23.61 20.85
CA GLU A 217 8.20 22.77 21.38
C GLU A 217 7.82 22.11 22.72
N GLY A 218 8.32 20.91 22.93
CA GLY A 218 8.13 20.12 24.14
C GLY A 218 7.33 18.83 23.90
N GLU A 219 7.42 17.94 24.85
CA GLU A 219 6.61 16.73 24.89
C GLU A 219 5.30 17.00 25.65
N PHE A 220 4.18 16.75 25.01
CA PHE A 220 2.87 16.86 25.63
C PHE A 220 2.26 15.48 25.81
N GLN A 221 1.86 15.16 27.03
CA GLN A 221 1.30 13.88 27.38
C GLN A 221 -0.16 14.01 27.81
N SER A 222 -0.92 12.93 27.64
CA SER A 222 -2.28 12.80 28.16
C SER A 222 -2.61 11.33 28.43
N GLU A 223 -3.42 11.09 29.43
CA GLU A 223 -4.08 9.81 29.57
C GLU A 223 -5.08 9.60 28.44
N PHE A 224 -5.19 8.36 27.94
CA PHE A 224 -6.19 8.00 26.95
C PHE A 224 -6.95 6.74 27.38
N TRP A 225 -8.14 6.58 26.85
CA TRP A 225 -8.88 5.32 26.88
C TRP A 225 -9.69 5.14 25.60
N ILE A 226 -10.05 3.88 25.32
CA ILE A 226 -10.88 3.53 24.17
C ILE A 226 -12.29 3.29 24.68
N GLU A 227 -13.22 4.16 24.28
CA GLU A 227 -14.63 4.07 24.63
C GLU A 227 -15.42 3.41 23.48
N PRO A 228 -16.17 2.32 23.75
CA PRO A 228 -17.04 1.72 22.75
C PRO A 228 -18.00 2.75 22.15
N LYS A 229 -18.17 2.71 20.82
CA LYS A 229 -19.01 3.62 20.02
C LYS A 229 -18.54 5.07 19.93
N VAL A 230 -17.50 5.45 20.64
CA VAL A 230 -16.95 6.82 20.62
C VAL A 230 -15.57 6.85 19.98
N GLY A 231 -14.72 5.90 20.33
CA GLY A 231 -13.37 5.76 19.78
C GLY A 231 -12.28 6.08 20.80
N PHE A 232 -11.21 6.68 20.32
CA PHE A 232 -10.02 7.02 21.10
C PHE A 232 -10.22 8.38 21.77
N LEU A 233 -10.23 8.42 23.08
CA LEU A 233 -10.46 9.62 23.90
C LEU A 233 -9.22 9.96 24.73
N VAL A 234 -8.94 11.24 24.90
CA VAL A 234 -7.86 11.77 25.71
C VAL A 234 -8.37 12.86 26.65
N VAL A 235 -7.75 12.97 27.81
CA VAL A 235 -7.90 14.13 28.69
C VAL A 235 -6.56 14.87 28.67
N PRO A 236 -6.50 16.07 28.11
CA PRO A 236 -5.27 16.86 28.12
C PRO A 236 -4.85 17.16 29.56
N SER A 237 -3.59 16.94 29.90
CA SER A 237 -3.04 17.41 31.18
C SER A 237 -3.01 18.94 31.18
N GLU A 238 -3.45 19.58 32.24
CA GLU A 238 -3.49 21.04 32.36
C GLU A 238 -2.11 21.67 32.62
N GLU A 239 -1.07 20.87 32.90
CA GLU A 239 0.29 21.38 33.19
C GLU A 239 1.34 20.82 32.19
N PRO A 240 2.30 21.66 31.75
CA PRO A 240 3.46 21.16 31.02
C PRO A 240 4.41 20.48 32.01
N GLU A 241 4.42 19.13 32.05
CA GLU A 241 5.39 18.38 32.84
C GLU A 241 6.79 18.47 32.22
N MET A 242 7.56 19.41 32.71
CA MET A 242 9.00 19.51 32.47
C MET A 242 9.80 18.62 33.43
N GLU A 243 9.45 17.35 33.61
CA GLU A 243 10.33 16.44 34.37
C GLU A 243 9.90 14.98 34.19
N MET A 244 10.52 14.25 33.28
CA MET A 244 10.68 12.79 33.42
C MET A 244 11.71 12.16 32.47
N VAL A 245 12.88 12.77 32.28
CA VAL A 245 14.03 12.12 31.61
C VAL A 245 14.70 11.06 32.49
N GLY A 246 14.30 10.95 33.78
CA GLY A 246 14.99 10.11 34.76
C GLY A 246 14.37 8.73 35.07
N LYS A 247 13.12 8.47 34.71
CA LYS A 247 12.41 7.25 35.19
C LYS A 247 12.32 6.10 34.18
N GLU A 248 12.62 6.33 32.92
CA GLU A 248 12.59 5.22 31.91
C GLU A 248 13.71 4.19 32.10
N ARG A 249 14.80 4.54 32.80
CA ARG A 249 15.91 3.58 33.05
C ARG A 249 15.64 2.53 34.13
N GLU A 250 14.67 2.71 35.01
CA GLU A 250 14.38 1.75 36.07
C GLU A 250 13.33 0.70 35.72
N LEU A 251 12.49 0.91 34.71
CA LEU A 251 11.45 -0.03 34.28
C LEU A 251 11.94 -1.13 33.32
N LYS A 252 13.12 -0.98 32.73
CA LYS A 252 13.71 -1.97 31.78
C LYS A 252 14.24 -3.25 32.45
N ASN A 253 14.35 -3.32 33.78
CA ASN A 253 15.02 -4.45 34.47
C ASN A 253 14.10 -5.50 35.12
N GLN A 254 12.79 -5.49 34.91
CA GLN A 254 11.91 -6.44 35.59
C GLN A 254 11.09 -7.44 34.77
N ASN A 255 11.24 -7.46 33.43
CA ASN A 255 10.46 -8.42 32.61
C ASN A 255 11.33 -9.29 31.68
N SER A 256 12.16 -10.17 32.28
CA SER A 256 12.70 -11.33 31.60
C SER A 256 12.05 -12.60 32.15
N GLY A 257 11.01 -13.11 31.50
CA GLY A 257 10.35 -14.34 31.94
C GLY A 257 9.35 -14.93 30.96
N ARG A 258 9.84 -15.86 30.14
CA ARG A 258 9.14 -17.02 29.55
C ARG A 258 8.01 -16.82 28.54
N VAL A 259 8.37 -17.09 27.28
CA VAL A 259 7.45 -17.38 26.16
C VAL A 259 7.13 -18.88 26.14
N ALA A 260 5.85 -19.23 26.10
CA ALA A 260 5.36 -20.55 25.75
C ALA A 260 4.70 -20.51 24.37
N THR A 261 5.25 -21.28 23.47
CA THR A 261 4.77 -21.51 22.09
C THR A 261 3.48 -22.35 22.11
N LYS A 262 2.45 -21.93 21.41
CA LYS A 262 1.36 -22.81 20.94
C LYS A 262 1.11 -22.60 19.47
N GLN A 263 1.33 -23.68 18.72
CA GLN A 263 0.89 -23.87 17.33
C GLN A 263 -0.63 -23.89 17.26
N SER A 264 -1.21 -23.30 16.23
CA SER A 264 -2.58 -23.57 15.83
C SER A 264 -2.71 -23.69 14.32
N THR A 265 -3.32 -24.78 13.97
CA THR A 265 -3.72 -25.34 12.68
C THR A 265 -4.49 -24.35 11.79
N GLN A 266 -4.22 -24.48 10.50
CA GLN A 266 -4.94 -23.83 9.39
C GLN A 266 -6.26 -24.57 9.15
N ASP A 267 -7.36 -23.81 9.11
CA ASP A 267 -8.59 -24.20 8.46
C ASP A 267 -8.89 -23.26 7.30
N THR A 268 -8.92 -23.85 6.12
CA THR A 268 -9.20 -23.19 4.83
C THR A 268 -10.72 -23.15 4.62
N PHE A 269 -11.31 -21.95 4.61
CA PHE A 269 -12.67 -21.74 4.09
C PHE A 269 -12.61 -20.93 2.81
N HIS A 270 -13.01 -21.58 1.71
CA HIS A 270 -13.35 -20.90 0.46
C HIS A 270 -14.70 -20.19 0.63
N ILE A 271 -14.73 -18.90 0.39
CA ILE A 271 -15.96 -18.14 0.13
C ILE A 271 -15.74 -17.35 -1.15
N ASP A 272 -16.55 -17.70 -2.15
CA ASP A 272 -16.72 -16.93 -3.38
C ASP A 272 -17.15 -15.49 -3.01
N MET A 273 -16.37 -14.53 -3.43
CA MET A 273 -16.78 -13.13 -3.42
C MET A 273 -16.49 -12.52 -4.79
N GLU A 274 -17.54 -12.31 -5.52
CA GLU A 274 -17.58 -11.39 -6.63
C GLU A 274 -17.20 -9.97 -6.15
N ASP A 275 -16.26 -9.41 -6.87
CA ASP A 275 -16.01 -8.01 -7.17
C ASP A 275 -15.47 -7.03 -6.14
N ARG A 276 -14.36 -6.49 -6.60
CA ARG A 276 -13.57 -5.32 -6.23
C ARG A 276 -12.43 -5.57 -5.25
N ASN A 277 -11.48 -6.37 -5.72
CA ASN A 277 -10.10 -6.30 -5.28
C ASN A 277 -9.49 -4.96 -5.76
N LEU A 278 -9.57 -3.95 -4.91
CA LEU A 278 -8.65 -2.82 -4.93
C LEU A 278 -7.39 -3.20 -4.14
N GLY A 279 -6.73 -4.29 -4.55
CA GLY A 279 -5.32 -4.46 -4.25
C GLY A 279 -4.53 -3.50 -5.15
N LEU A 280 -3.27 -3.24 -4.83
CA LEU A 280 -2.34 -2.64 -5.80
C LEU A 280 -2.43 -3.53 -7.04
N SER A 281 -3.24 -3.09 -7.98
CA SER A 281 -3.55 -3.87 -9.16
C SER A 281 -2.37 -3.62 -10.09
N ASN A 282 -1.80 -4.69 -10.63
CA ASN A 282 -0.81 -4.59 -11.70
C ASN A 282 -1.39 -3.94 -12.97
N LEU A 283 -2.65 -3.52 -12.91
CA LEU A 283 -3.38 -2.84 -13.98
C LEU A 283 -3.19 -1.34 -13.87
N TYR A 284 -2.61 -0.75 -14.90
CA TYR A 284 -2.30 0.68 -15.02
C TYR A 284 -3.18 1.34 -16.07
N SER A 285 -3.40 2.66 -15.92
CA SER A 285 -3.98 3.45 -17.00
C SER A 285 -3.00 3.50 -18.21
N TYR A 286 -3.50 3.84 -19.40
CA TYR A 286 -2.65 3.97 -20.57
C TYR A 286 -1.45 4.91 -20.35
N ASN A 287 -1.70 6.08 -19.77
CA ASN A 287 -0.66 7.09 -19.54
C ASN A 287 0.39 6.63 -18.51
N ASP A 288 -0.06 6.00 -17.41
CA ASP A 288 0.84 5.48 -16.38
C ASP A 288 1.67 4.31 -16.92
N PHE A 289 1.03 3.40 -17.68
CA PHE A 289 1.72 2.29 -18.32
C PHE A 289 2.74 2.76 -19.36
N GLN A 290 2.41 3.78 -20.17
CA GLN A 290 3.33 4.41 -21.11
C GLN A 290 4.56 4.99 -20.42
N LEU A 291 4.37 5.67 -19.28
CA LEU A 291 5.47 6.21 -18.48
C LEU A 291 6.37 5.09 -17.94
N LEU A 292 5.79 4.05 -17.36
CA LEU A 292 6.53 2.89 -16.83
C LEU A 292 7.30 2.18 -17.95
N LEU A 293 6.69 2.02 -19.11
CA LEU A 293 7.34 1.41 -20.27
C LEU A 293 8.49 2.28 -20.80
N ASN A 294 8.33 3.61 -20.84
CA ASN A 294 9.42 4.53 -21.18
C ASN A 294 10.63 4.38 -20.23
N ASN A 295 10.37 4.30 -18.93
CA ASN A 295 11.42 4.09 -17.95
C ASN A 295 12.10 2.73 -18.15
N GLN A 296 11.36 1.68 -18.48
CA GLN A 296 11.94 0.37 -18.75
C GLN A 296 12.75 0.33 -20.06
N VAL A 297 12.31 1.02 -21.10
CA VAL A 297 13.07 1.19 -22.35
C VAL A 297 14.38 1.95 -22.09
N ALA A 298 14.32 3.04 -21.31
CA ALA A 298 15.52 3.80 -20.94
C ALA A 298 16.51 2.95 -20.12
N LEU A 299 15.99 2.12 -19.21
CA LEU A 299 16.81 1.19 -18.42
C LEU A 299 17.45 0.12 -19.33
N TYR A 300 16.71 -0.44 -20.28
CA TYR A 300 17.27 -1.36 -21.27
C TYR A 300 18.41 -0.72 -22.07
N GLN A 301 18.20 0.49 -22.59
CA GLN A 301 19.20 1.21 -23.36
C GLN A 301 20.46 1.55 -22.55
N SER A 302 20.32 1.88 -21.26
CA SER A 302 21.45 2.27 -20.40
C SER A 302 22.21 1.11 -19.79
N THR A 303 21.53 -0.01 -19.47
CA THR A 303 22.09 -1.13 -18.72
C THR A 303 22.10 -2.46 -19.46
N GLY A 304 21.37 -2.57 -20.59
CA GLY A 304 21.13 -3.84 -21.29
C GLY A 304 20.14 -4.77 -20.57
N GLN A 305 19.43 -4.27 -19.53
CA GLN A 305 18.48 -5.08 -18.77
C GLN A 305 17.26 -5.41 -19.62
N LYS A 306 17.14 -6.67 -20.05
CA LYS A 306 16.04 -7.17 -20.87
C LYS A 306 14.71 -7.21 -20.10
N PHE A 307 13.64 -7.00 -20.83
CA PHE A 307 12.26 -7.17 -20.39
C PHE A 307 11.44 -7.83 -21.50
N HIS A 308 10.26 -8.39 -21.16
CA HIS A 308 9.35 -8.93 -22.15
C HIS A 308 8.14 -8.03 -22.30
N PHE A 309 7.76 -7.75 -23.53
CA PHE A 309 6.57 -7.00 -23.86
C PHE A 309 5.61 -7.90 -24.64
N ILE A 310 4.51 -8.29 -23.96
CA ILE A 310 3.56 -9.29 -24.43
C ILE A 310 2.19 -8.64 -24.54
N THR A 311 1.44 -8.96 -25.57
CA THR A 311 0.05 -8.53 -25.69
C THR A 311 -0.85 -9.75 -25.98
N PHE A 312 -1.99 -9.77 -25.30
CA PHE A 312 -3.07 -10.74 -25.55
C PHE A 312 -4.27 -10.01 -26.14
N ARG A 313 -4.86 -10.63 -27.14
CA ARG A 313 -6.06 -10.15 -27.81
C ARG A 313 -7.16 -11.19 -27.69
N LEU A 314 -8.34 -10.78 -27.27
CA LEU A 314 -9.53 -11.61 -27.25
C LEU A 314 -10.37 -11.33 -28.50
N ASP A 315 -10.73 -12.40 -29.23
CA ASP A 315 -11.68 -12.29 -30.35
C ASP A 315 -13.07 -11.89 -29.83
N GLN A 316 -13.69 -10.94 -30.50
CA GLN A 316 -15.04 -10.46 -30.14
C GLN A 316 -16.09 -11.58 -30.12
N THR A 317 -15.90 -12.61 -30.93
CA THR A 317 -16.79 -13.78 -31.00
C THR A 317 -16.88 -14.49 -29.64
N ALA A 318 -15.80 -14.57 -28.86
CA ALA A 318 -15.80 -15.16 -27.52
C ALA A 318 -16.71 -14.40 -26.56
N HIS A 319 -16.71 -13.07 -26.64
CA HIS A 319 -17.58 -12.22 -25.85
C HIS A 319 -19.05 -12.34 -26.26
N ILE A 320 -19.33 -12.32 -27.56
CA ILE A 320 -20.69 -12.44 -28.11
C ILE A 320 -21.31 -13.81 -27.75
N GLN A 321 -20.49 -14.85 -27.74
CA GLN A 321 -20.94 -16.22 -27.36
C GLN A 321 -21.02 -16.45 -25.86
N GLY A 322 -20.67 -15.44 -25.03
CA GLY A 322 -20.66 -15.57 -23.56
C GLY A 322 -19.61 -16.54 -23.02
N LEU A 323 -18.58 -16.86 -23.81
CA LEU A 323 -17.54 -17.82 -23.45
C LEU A 323 -16.49 -17.20 -22.54
N LEU A 324 -16.01 -15.99 -22.88
CA LEU A 324 -14.97 -15.28 -22.14
C LEU A 324 -15.10 -13.78 -22.39
N SER A 325 -14.95 -12.96 -21.36
CA SER A 325 -14.85 -11.49 -21.48
C SER A 325 -13.40 -11.02 -21.34
N VAL A 326 -13.11 -9.81 -21.83
CA VAL A 326 -11.79 -9.17 -21.67
C VAL A 326 -11.43 -9.03 -20.18
N ASN A 327 -12.40 -8.69 -19.32
CA ASN A 327 -12.19 -8.57 -17.88
C ASN A 327 -11.84 -9.91 -17.22
N GLN A 328 -12.50 -11.02 -17.63
CA GLN A 328 -12.17 -12.34 -17.13
C GLN A 328 -10.77 -12.79 -17.54
N LEU A 329 -10.38 -12.54 -18.80
CA LEU A 329 -9.01 -12.81 -19.26
C LEU A 329 -7.99 -11.94 -18.55
N GLN A 330 -8.27 -10.66 -18.37
CA GLN A 330 -7.43 -9.72 -17.61
C GLN A 330 -7.23 -10.19 -16.17
N ASN A 331 -8.29 -10.63 -15.49
CA ASN A 331 -8.21 -11.14 -14.12
C ASN A 331 -7.36 -12.42 -14.07
N ALA A 332 -7.53 -13.35 -15.00
CA ALA A 332 -6.72 -14.56 -15.08
C ALA A 332 -5.23 -14.26 -15.28
N ILE A 333 -4.91 -13.27 -16.13
CA ILE A 333 -3.54 -12.79 -16.34
C ILE A 333 -3.02 -12.09 -15.08
N GLY A 334 -3.79 -11.17 -14.50
CA GLY A 334 -3.41 -10.42 -13.31
C GLY A 334 -3.08 -11.30 -12.10
N LEU A 335 -3.81 -12.42 -11.92
CA LEU A 335 -3.55 -13.43 -10.90
C LEU A 335 -2.32 -14.32 -11.19
N SER A 336 -1.81 -14.28 -12.43
CA SER A 336 -0.74 -15.16 -12.90
C SER A 336 0.60 -14.46 -13.06
N ILE A 337 0.64 -13.14 -13.01
CA ILE A 337 1.84 -12.32 -13.13
C ILE A 337 2.39 -11.96 -11.75
N ASN A 338 3.68 -11.62 -11.71
CA ASN A 338 4.33 -11.15 -10.49
C ASN A 338 3.94 -9.70 -10.19
N LYS A 339 4.09 -9.26 -8.94
CA LYS A 339 3.84 -7.87 -8.53
C LYS A 339 4.68 -6.82 -9.27
N ARG A 340 5.83 -7.23 -9.81
CA ARG A 340 6.72 -6.36 -10.62
C ARG A 340 6.21 -6.13 -12.02
N ASP A 341 5.45 -7.09 -12.54
CA ASP A 341 4.94 -7.04 -13.89
C ASP A 341 3.79 -6.04 -13.97
N LYS A 342 3.67 -5.37 -15.07
CA LYS A 342 2.68 -4.31 -15.27
C LYS A 342 1.72 -4.70 -16.39
N LEU A 343 0.46 -4.34 -16.23
CA LEU A 343 -0.62 -4.69 -17.12
C LEU A 343 -1.41 -3.43 -17.50
N CYS A 344 -1.78 -3.33 -18.76
CA CYS A 344 -2.65 -2.26 -19.26
C CYS A 344 -3.66 -2.84 -20.25
N ILE A 345 -4.84 -2.25 -20.32
CA ILE A 345 -5.84 -2.56 -21.35
C ILE A 345 -5.84 -1.44 -22.36
N ILE A 346 -5.69 -1.80 -23.65
CA ILE A 346 -5.76 -0.89 -24.78
C ILE A 346 -6.82 -1.48 -25.72
N ASP A 347 -8.01 -0.88 -25.74
CA ASP A 347 -9.19 -1.42 -26.43
C ASP A 347 -9.49 -2.88 -26.01
N ASN A 348 -9.34 -3.83 -26.92
CA ASN A 348 -9.52 -5.26 -26.66
C ASN A 348 -8.19 -6.00 -26.44
N ASN A 349 -7.08 -5.27 -26.33
CA ASN A 349 -5.77 -5.86 -26.07
C ASN A 349 -5.38 -5.71 -24.62
N ILE A 350 -4.87 -6.78 -24.02
CA ILE A 350 -4.28 -6.79 -22.69
C ILE A 350 -2.78 -6.79 -22.86
N VAL A 351 -2.12 -5.72 -22.47
CA VAL A 351 -0.68 -5.50 -22.66
C VAL A 351 0.06 -5.74 -21.36
N LEU A 352 1.13 -6.52 -21.44
CA LEU A 352 1.97 -6.94 -20.32
C LEU A 352 3.40 -6.44 -20.50
N LEU A 353 3.94 -5.89 -19.43
CA LEU A 353 5.35 -5.62 -19.25
C LEU A 353 5.89 -6.55 -18.17
N LEU A 354 6.70 -7.56 -18.54
CA LEU A 354 7.35 -8.47 -17.61
C LEU A 354 8.76 -8.01 -17.35
N ILE A 355 9.04 -7.67 -16.09
CA ILE A 355 10.33 -7.11 -15.65
C ILE A 355 11.18 -8.20 -15.02
N ARG A 356 12.41 -8.40 -15.53
CA ARG A 356 13.37 -9.41 -15.03
C ARG A 356 12.82 -10.84 -15.00
N SER A 357 11.99 -11.19 -15.97
CA SER A 357 11.43 -12.53 -16.10
C SER A 357 12.38 -13.46 -16.88
N SER A 358 12.53 -14.71 -16.41
CA SER A 358 13.19 -15.75 -17.16
C SER A 358 12.20 -16.47 -18.08
N GLU A 359 12.69 -17.15 -19.12
CA GLU A 359 11.87 -17.98 -19.99
C GLU A 359 11.08 -19.03 -19.21
N GLU A 360 11.68 -19.61 -18.16
CA GLU A 360 11.01 -20.58 -17.29
C GLU A 360 9.87 -19.94 -16.49
N SER A 361 10.09 -18.73 -15.95
CA SER A 361 9.07 -17.96 -15.25
C SER A 361 7.91 -17.60 -16.17
N LYS A 362 8.22 -17.22 -17.42
CA LYS A 362 7.24 -16.94 -18.46
C LYS A 362 6.37 -18.17 -18.77
N LYS A 363 6.98 -19.33 -18.99
CA LYS A 363 6.24 -20.60 -19.21
C LYS A 363 5.37 -20.98 -18.02
N LYS A 364 5.85 -20.81 -16.81
CA LYS A 364 5.08 -21.04 -15.58
C LYS A 364 3.89 -20.09 -15.47
N MET A 365 4.06 -18.81 -15.81
CA MET A 365 2.96 -17.84 -15.86
C MET A 365 1.86 -18.26 -16.83
N PHE A 366 2.21 -18.67 -18.05
CA PHE A 366 1.22 -19.13 -19.04
C PHE A 366 0.43 -20.36 -18.57
N ALA A 367 1.11 -21.32 -17.92
CA ALA A 367 0.45 -22.46 -17.33
C ALA A 367 -0.52 -22.06 -16.20
N THR A 368 -0.19 -20.99 -15.47
CA THR A 368 -1.00 -20.45 -14.38
C THR A 368 -2.20 -19.69 -14.93
N ILE A 369 -2.07 -18.94 -16.03
CA ILE A 369 -3.20 -18.26 -16.70
C ILE A 369 -4.31 -19.27 -17.03
N LYS A 370 -3.95 -20.44 -17.56
CA LYS A 370 -4.95 -21.50 -17.86
C LYS A 370 -5.73 -21.95 -16.64
N LYS A 371 -5.12 -21.95 -15.45
CA LYS A 371 -5.76 -22.36 -14.19
C LYS A 371 -6.72 -21.31 -13.63
N HIS A 372 -6.49 -20.03 -13.96
CA HIS A 372 -7.30 -18.92 -13.48
C HIS A 372 -8.42 -18.51 -14.46
N LEU A 373 -8.57 -19.21 -15.57
CA LEU A 373 -9.71 -19.02 -16.46
C LEU A 373 -11.01 -19.47 -15.78
N PRO A 374 -12.18 -18.94 -16.18
CA PRO A 374 -13.46 -19.16 -15.48
C PRO A 374 -13.87 -20.61 -15.26
N SER A 375 -13.30 -21.54 -16.04
CA SER A 375 -13.50 -22.98 -15.85
C SER A 375 -12.20 -23.75 -16.07
N SER A 376 -11.94 -24.75 -15.26
CA SER A 376 -10.84 -25.71 -15.41
C SER A 376 -11.21 -26.95 -16.26
N ASP A 377 -12.40 -27.00 -16.84
CA ASP A 377 -12.78 -28.06 -17.75
C ASP A 377 -11.86 -28.02 -19.00
N PRO A 378 -11.15 -29.13 -19.32
CA PRO A 378 -10.28 -29.20 -20.49
C PRO A 378 -10.97 -28.84 -21.81
N LYS A 379 -12.25 -29.22 -21.97
CA LYS A 379 -13.02 -28.89 -23.16
C LYS A 379 -13.30 -27.38 -23.28
N TYR A 380 -13.60 -26.75 -22.17
CA TYR A 380 -13.77 -25.31 -22.11
C TYR A 380 -12.47 -24.59 -22.46
N ILE A 381 -11.36 -24.99 -21.83
CA ILE A 381 -10.03 -24.37 -22.06
C ILE A 381 -9.64 -24.54 -23.54
N GLU A 382 -9.85 -25.72 -24.13
CA GLU A 382 -9.59 -25.94 -25.55
C GLU A 382 -10.45 -25.05 -26.45
N ALA A 383 -11.72 -24.89 -26.13
CA ALA A 383 -12.66 -24.08 -26.90
C ALA A 383 -12.23 -22.58 -26.85
N ILE A 384 -11.97 -22.03 -25.66
CA ILE A 384 -11.62 -20.61 -25.53
C ILE A 384 -10.22 -20.27 -26.02
N SER A 385 -9.27 -21.22 -25.96
CA SER A 385 -7.90 -21.01 -26.47
C SER A 385 -7.85 -20.64 -27.94
N LYS A 386 -8.89 -20.96 -28.70
CA LYS A 386 -9.03 -20.59 -30.12
C LYS A 386 -9.38 -19.12 -30.33
N PHE A 387 -9.89 -18.44 -29.30
CA PHE A 387 -10.30 -17.05 -29.34
C PHE A 387 -9.31 -16.09 -28.65
N ILE A 388 -8.28 -16.65 -28.01
CA ILE A 388 -7.20 -15.86 -27.39
C ILE A 388 -5.99 -15.92 -28.29
N PHE A 389 -5.46 -14.77 -28.61
CA PHE A 389 -4.26 -14.61 -29.45
C PHE A 389 -3.18 -13.88 -28.65
N GLY A 390 -1.94 -14.34 -28.76
CA GLY A 390 -0.77 -13.75 -28.13
C GLY A 390 0.22 -13.22 -29.14
N LEU A 391 0.93 -12.16 -28.76
CA LEU A 391 2.06 -11.61 -29.49
C LEU A 391 3.11 -11.15 -28.45
N GLU A 392 4.36 -11.55 -28.66
CA GLU A 392 5.51 -11.02 -27.96
C GLU A 392 6.31 -10.17 -28.93
N ILE A 393 6.63 -8.94 -28.53
CA ILE A 393 7.48 -8.06 -29.32
C ILE A 393 8.90 -8.17 -28.77
N GLU A 394 9.83 -8.54 -29.64
CA GLU A 394 11.25 -8.63 -29.28
C GLU A 394 11.81 -7.22 -29.05
N ILE A 395 12.53 -7.07 -27.93
CA ILE A 395 13.11 -5.79 -27.52
C ILE A 395 14.55 -5.72 -28.06
N ASP A 396 14.77 -4.77 -28.94
CA ASP A 396 16.06 -4.50 -29.55
C ASP A 396 16.42 -2.99 -29.49
N ASP A 397 17.60 -2.65 -29.96
CA ASP A 397 18.15 -1.30 -29.90
C ASP A 397 17.39 -0.26 -30.78
N SER A 398 16.48 -0.70 -31.64
CA SER A 398 15.62 0.20 -32.44
C SER A 398 14.49 0.82 -31.64
N ILE A 399 14.16 0.23 -30.46
CA ILE A 399 13.10 0.70 -29.59
C ILE A 399 13.62 1.84 -28.73
N THR A 400 13.22 3.06 -29.06
CA THR A 400 13.70 4.29 -28.41
C THR A 400 12.76 4.83 -27.34
N ASN A 401 11.49 4.47 -27.40
CA ASN A 401 10.45 4.92 -26.43
C ASN A 401 9.24 3.98 -26.44
N ALA A 402 8.32 4.19 -25.49
CA ALA A 402 7.10 3.38 -25.34
C ALA A 402 6.17 3.45 -26.56
N ASP A 403 6.12 4.57 -27.25
CA ASP A 403 5.21 4.77 -28.40
C ASP A 403 5.53 3.79 -29.53
N TYR A 404 6.81 3.40 -29.67
CA TYR A 404 7.22 2.40 -30.64
C TYR A 404 6.52 1.05 -30.44
N LEU A 405 6.23 0.72 -29.20
CA LEU A 405 5.56 -0.53 -28.81
C LEU A 405 4.03 -0.37 -28.73
N LEU A 406 3.53 0.78 -28.28
CA LEU A 406 2.12 0.98 -27.97
C LEU A 406 1.31 1.44 -29.20
N THR A 407 1.88 2.29 -30.06
CA THR A 407 1.18 2.82 -31.24
C THR A 407 0.70 1.73 -32.20
N PRO A 408 1.50 0.69 -32.53
CA PRO A 408 1.03 -0.40 -33.40
C PRO A 408 -0.14 -1.18 -32.81
N ILE A 409 -0.20 -1.32 -31.47
CA ILE A 409 -1.27 -2.02 -30.77
C ILE A 409 -2.55 -1.18 -30.80
N SER A 410 -2.45 0.13 -30.48
CA SER A 410 -3.60 1.05 -30.45
C SER A 410 -4.20 1.24 -31.85
N SER A 411 -3.35 1.25 -32.89
CA SER A 411 -3.80 1.40 -34.29
C SER A 411 -4.27 0.10 -34.94
N ASN A 412 -4.21 -1.04 -34.23
CA ASN A 412 -4.48 -2.38 -34.76
C ASN A 412 -3.70 -2.65 -36.05
N ASP A 413 -2.38 -2.34 -36.09
CA ASP A 413 -1.55 -2.47 -37.28
C ASP A 413 -1.59 -3.93 -37.81
N SER A 414 -1.94 -4.09 -39.07
CA SER A 414 -2.02 -5.40 -39.74
C SER A 414 -0.67 -6.13 -39.84
N LYS A 415 0.45 -5.43 -39.57
CA LYS A 415 1.77 -6.05 -39.52
C LYS A 415 2.02 -6.86 -38.27
N LEU A 416 1.23 -6.66 -37.18
CA LEU A 416 1.33 -7.42 -35.96
C LEU A 416 0.79 -8.85 -36.17
N LYS A 417 1.66 -9.84 -36.04
CA LYS A 417 1.31 -11.25 -36.23
C LYS A 417 0.98 -11.91 -34.89
N TYR A 418 -0.27 -11.87 -34.54
CA TYR A 418 -0.79 -12.63 -33.42
C TYR A 418 -0.87 -14.11 -33.77
N ILE A 419 -0.48 -14.96 -32.81
CA ILE A 419 -0.63 -16.43 -32.93
C ILE A 419 -1.62 -16.94 -31.87
N SER A 420 -2.18 -18.12 -32.11
CA SER A 420 -3.15 -18.71 -31.17
C SER A 420 -2.52 -18.92 -29.80
N PHE A 421 -3.34 -18.87 -28.74
CA PHE A 421 -2.85 -19.00 -27.36
C PHE A 421 -2.10 -20.31 -27.13
N ASN A 422 -2.53 -21.40 -27.74
CA ASN A 422 -1.84 -22.69 -27.60
C ASN A 422 -0.46 -22.66 -28.27
N GLU A 423 -0.34 -22.14 -29.49
CA GLU A 423 0.94 -22.01 -30.18
C GLU A 423 1.87 -21.02 -29.46
N PHE A 424 1.29 -19.97 -28.86
CA PHE A 424 2.02 -18.95 -28.12
C PHE A 424 2.68 -19.51 -26.85
N ILE A 425 2.02 -20.45 -26.19
CA ILE A 425 2.52 -21.07 -24.94
C ILE A 425 3.59 -22.14 -25.23
N GLU A 426 3.51 -22.81 -26.38
CA GLU A 426 4.45 -23.86 -26.76
C GLU A 426 5.78 -23.29 -27.28
N LYS A 427 5.83 -22.00 -27.64
CA LYS A 427 7.02 -21.26 -28.03
C LYS A 427 7.87 -20.87 -26.80
#